data_ee36f35098753ba695995c232b67e16a
#
_entry.id   ee36f35098753ba695995c232b67e16a
#
_cell.length_a   1.000
_cell.length_b   1.000
_cell.length_c   1.000
_cell.angle_alpha   90.00
_cell.angle_beta   90.00
_cell.angle_gamma   90.00
#
_symmetry.space_group_name_H-M   'P 1'
#
loop_
_entity.id
_entity.type
_entity.pdbx_description
1 polymer ?
#
loop_
_entity_poly.entity_id
_entity_poly.type
_entity_poly.pdbx_seq_one_letter_code
_entity_poly.pdbx_strand_id
1 'polypeptide(L)'
;MLKHIRAAGLLSLLLAASITAHAADMPVPAPPPPPPFSWTGIYVGGNVGGAAPGGSLTDSLFGIDFNLGTNTGFIGGGQLGFNYQIGGFVIGVEGNFDWVVTQNLHSQVSTPVGTIQATSNDTYITTAAARVGAAVDHWFLYAKGGGAWVGNNGFTVTNLTTSASITGLNSRTNSGWLAGFGVEWALTRNWTLKFEYDYLGFNNFNFAVPPTAPFIPGDTFTSNNRNIQMAQLGFNFLFNLGY
;
A
#
# COMPACT_ATOMS: atom_id res chain seq x y z
N MET A 1 57.32 -39.86 100.73
CA MET A 1 57.07 -38.42 100.59
C MET A 1 56.47 -38.15 99.27
N LEU A 2 55.25 -37.95 99.28
CA LEU A 2 54.36 -36.94 98.74
C LEU A 2 54.80 -36.36 97.43
N LYS A 3 53.99 -36.47 96.34
CA LYS A 3 53.08 -35.36 95.92
C LYS A 3 52.36 -35.64 94.59
N HIS A 4 51.13 -35.70 94.68
CA HIS A 4 50.07 -35.23 93.81
C HIS A 4 50.36 -35.08 92.30
N ILE A 5 49.78 -36.00 91.55
CA ILE A 5 49.55 -35.80 90.11
C ILE A 5 48.11 -35.33 89.92
N ARG A 6 47.95 -34.10 89.47
CA ARG A 6 46.64 -33.56 89.02
C ARG A 6 46.46 -33.92 87.57
N ALA A 7 45.44 -34.67 87.31
CA ALA A 7 44.94 -34.95 85.98
C ALA A 7 44.33 -33.65 85.38
N ALA A 8 44.89 -33.17 84.30
CA ALA A 8 44.30 -32.14 83.46
C ALA A 8 43.58 -32.84 82.31
N GLY A 9 42.26 -32.78 82.38
CA GLY A 9 41.44 -33.26 81.23
C GLY A 9 41.56 -32.38 80.00
N LEU A 10 41.96 -32.93 78.91
CA LEU A 10 41.93 -32.33 77.58
C LEU A 10 40.52 -32.44 77.06
N LEU A 11 39.81 -31.36 77.17
CA LEU A 11 38.50 -31.16 76.49
C LEU A 11 38.77 -30.83 75.01
N SER A 12 38.71 -31.87 74.20
CA SER A 12 38.81 -31.73 72.74
C SER A 12 37.51 -31.10 72.17
N LEU A 13 37.55 -29.81 71.96
CA LEU A 13 36.49 -29.10 71.30
C LEU A 13 36.55 -29.43 69.79
N LEU A 14 35.76 -30.40 69.36
CA LEU A 14 35.49 -30.62 67.92
C LEU A 14 34.64 -29.48 67.42
N LEU A 15 35.29 -28.47 66.78
CA LEU A 15 34.63 -27.51 65.97
C LEU A 15 34.15 -28.23 64.70
N ALA A 16 32.86 -28.59 64.63
CA ALA A 16 32.21 -28.99 63.42
C ALA A 16 32.08 -27.76 62.53
N ALA A 17 33.04 -27.58 61.64
CA ALA A 17 32.90 -26.61 60.54
C ALA A 17 31.79 -27.12 59.57
N SER A 18 30.60 -26.57 59.71
CA SER A 18 29.52 -26.73 58.73
C SER A 18 29.95 -26.11 57.40
N ILE A 19 30.49 -26.92 56.50
CA ILE A 19 30.70 -26.49 55.12
C ILE A 19 29.30 -26.46 54.52
N THR A 20 28.71 -25.25 54.47
CA THR A 20 27.55 -25.00 53.62
C THR A 20 28.05 -25.16 52.20
N ALA A 21 27.77 -26.31 51.61
CA ALA A 21 27.89 -26.51 50.18
C ALA A 21 26.91 -25.51 49.52
N HIS A 22 27.42 -24.37 49.11
CA HIS A 22 26.69 -23.56 48.12
C HIS A 22 26.67 -24.44 46.87
N ALA A 23 25.52 -25.07 46.61
CA ALA A 23 25.24 -25.57 45.28
C ALA A 23 25.43 -24.35 44.36
N ALA A 24 26.52 -24.35 43.60
CA ALA A 24 26.72 -23.33 42.56
C ALA A 24 25.48 -23.42 41.68
N ASP A 25 24.63 -22.40 41.74
CA ASP A 25 23.58 -22.21 40.77
C ASP A 25 24.25 -22.31 39.40
N MET A 26 24.05 -23.45 38.73
CA MET A 26 24.48 -23.57 37.34
C MET A 26 23.72 -22.48 36.59
N PRO A 27 24.42 -21.56 35.86
CA PRO A 27 23.75 -20.54 35.12
C PRO A 27 22.71 -21.20 34.21
N VAL A 28 21.46 -20.89 34.45
CA VAL A 28 20.36 -21.35 33.59
C VAL A 28 20.75 -20.94 32.18
N PRO A 29 20.81 -21.86 31.20
CA PRO A 29 21.13 -21.51 29.83
C PRO A 29 20.22 -20.35 29.40
N ALA A 30 20.80 -19.28 28.86
CA ALA A 30 20.02 -18.15 28.37
C ALA A 30 18.97 -18.70 27.40
N PRO A 31 17.70 -18.25 27.48
CA PRO A 31 16.69 -18.69 26.54
C PRO A 31 17.20 -18.42 25.11
N PRO A 32 16.96 -19.33 24.18
CA PRO A 32 17.40 -19.15 22.80
C PRO A 32 16.89 -17.81 22.28
N PRO A 33 17.68 -17.08 21.48
CA PRO A 33 17.24 -15.82 20.92
C PRO A 33 15.93 -16.04 20.14
N PRO A 34 14.99 -15.09 20.21
CA PRO A 34 13.74 -15.20 19.46
C PRO A 34 14.06 -15.39 17.97
N PRO A 35 13.32 -16.26 17.27
CA PRO A 35 13.55 -16.48 15.86
C PRO A 35 13.42 -15.16 15.10
N PRO A 36 14.24 -14.92 14.06
CA PRO A 36 14.17 -13.72 13.25
C PRO A 36 12.78 -13.58 12.62
N PHE A 37 12.35 -12.34 12.38
CA PHE A 37 11.08 -12.08 11.71
C PHE A 37 11.10 -12.68 10.29
N SER A 38 10.02 -13.35 9.90
CA SER A 38 9.84 -13.92 8.57
C SER A 38 8.69 -13.21 7.85
N TRP A 39 8.95 -12.77 6.63
CA TRP A 39 7.96 -12.17 5.73
C TRP A 39 7.16 -13.22 4.95
N THR A 40 7.48 -14.51 5.10
CA THR A 40 6.78 -15.60 4.41
C THR A 40 5.38 -15.79 4.99
N GLY A 41 4.37 -15.63 4.15
CA GLY A 41 2.99 -15.84 4.56
C GLY A 41 1.98 -15.15 3.65
N ILE A 42 0.72 -15.45 3.88
CA ILE A 42 -0.42 -14.73 3.32
C ILE A 42 -0.69 -13.53 4.22
N TYR A 43 -1.03 -12.40 3.65
CA TYR A 43 -1.48 -11.24 4.42
C TYR A 43 -2.76 -10.66 3.84
N VAL A 44 -3.53 -10.05 4.72
CA VAL A 44 -4.72 -9.27 4.40
C VAL A 44 -4.64 -7.95 5.13
N GLY A 45 -5.06 -6.90 4.49
CA GLY A 45 -4.97 -5.58 5.10
C GLY A 45 -5.94 -4.56 4.53
N GLY A 46 -5.89 -3.38 5.12
CA GLY A 46 -6.58 -2.20 4.64
C GLY A 46 -5.58 -1.08 4.34
N ASN A 47 -5.96 -0.17 3.48
CA ASN A 47 -5.17 0.99 3.14
C ASN A 47 -6.02 2.26 3.06
N VAL A 48 -5.34 3.39 3.19
CA VAL A 48 -5.89 4.72 2.94
C VAL A 48 -4.83 5.58 2.27
N GLY A 49 -5.25 6.50 1.43
CA GLY A 49 -4.28 7.33 0.73
C GLY A 49 -4.90 8.40 -0.15
N GLY A 50 -4.08 8.93 -1.03
CA GLY A 50 -4.47 9.88 -2.05
C GLY A 50 -4.12 9.38 -3.43
N ALA A 51 -4.99 9.69 -4.41
CA ALA A 51 -4.76 9.44 -5.81
C ALA A 51 -4.84 10.76 -6.58
N ALA A 52 -3.80 11.05 -7.35
CA ALA A 52 -3.70 12.24 -8.19
C ALA A 52 -3.72 11.81 -9.66
N PRO A 53 -4.85 11.96 -10.37
CA PRO A 53 -4.91 11.68 -11.79
C PRO A 53 -4.21 12.79 -12.59
N GLY A 54 -3.64 12.41 -13.71
CA GLY A 54 -3.04 13.30 -14.71
C GLY A 54 -3.46 12.90 -16.10
N GLY A 55 -3.28 13.81 -17.06
CA GLY A 55 -3.60 13.61 -18.46
C GLY A 55 -4.33 14.79 -19.08
N SER A 56 -4.58 14.70 -20.38
CA SER A 56 -5.33 15.69 -21.13
C SER A 56 -6.38 15.03 -22.03
N LEU A 57 -7.40 15.80 -22.36
CA LEU A 57 -8.40 15.46 -23.34
C LEU A 57 -8.27 16.45 -24.49
N THR A 58 -8.04 15.96 -25.70
CA THR A 58 -7.92 16.79 -26.89
C THR A 58 -9.19 16.64 -27.73
N ASP A 59 -9.84 17.77 -28.01
CA ASP A 59 -10.93 17.89 -29.01
C ASP A 59 -10.30 17.86 -30.40
N SER A 60 -10.70 16.91 -31.23
CA SER A 60 -10.10 16.74 -32.55
C SER A 60 -10.62 17.76 -33.60
N LEU A 61 -11.77 18.35 -33.36
CA LEU A 61 -12.38 19.30 -34.31
C LEU A 61 -11.76 20.71 -34.20
N PHE A 62 -11.55 21.16 -32.96
CA PHE A 62 -11.01 22.51 -32.68
C PHE A 62 -9.54 22.47 -32.21
N GLY A 63 -8.96 21.29 -31.97
CA GLY A 63 -7.59 21.18 -31.45
C GLY A 63 -7.44 21.75 -30.03
N ILE A 64 -8.51 21.74 -29.24
CA ILE A 64 -8.52 22.32 -27.89
C ILE A 64 -8.09 21.22 -26.90
N ASP A 65 -7.08 21.54 -26.10
CA ASP A 65 -6.64 20.68 -25.03
C ASP A 65 -7.31 21.04 -23.69
N PHE A 66 -8.05 20.10 -23.15
CA PHE A 66 -8.60 20.17 -21.80
C PHE A 66 -7.63 19.48 -20.84
N ASN A 67 -6.96 20.24 -20.02
CA ASN A 67 -6.14 19.65 -18.96
C ASN A 67 -7.08 19.11 -17.86
N LEU A 68 -7.03 17.79 -17.65
CA LEU A 68 -7.84 17.11 -16.63
C LEU A 68 -7.26 17.33 -15.23
N GLY A 69 -6.89 18.52 -14.85
CA GLY A 69 -6.44 18.98 -13.54
C GLY A 69 -5.99 17.94 -12.52
N THR A 70 -5.08 18.29 -11.65
CA THR A 70 -4.53 17.44 -10.59
C THR A 70 -5.35 17.51 -9.30
N ASN A 71 -6.65 17.26 -9.35
CA ASN A 71 -7.44 17.18 -8.13
C ASN A 71 -7.17 15.83 -7.44
N THR A 72 -6.42 15.87 -6.35
CA THR A 72 -6.16 14.67 -5.54
C THR A 72 -7.44 14.21 -4.89
N GLY A 73 -7.82 12.95 -5.13
CA GLY A 73 -8.92 12.27 -4.46
C GLY A 73 -8.42 11.45 -3.28
N PHE A 74 -9.26 11.30 -2.27
CA PHE A 74 -9.01 10.34 -1.20
C PHE A 74 -9.40 8.94 -1.67
N ILE A 75 -8.54 7.97 -1.36
CA ILE A 75 -8.78 6.55 -1.64
C ILE A 75 -8.69 5.75 -0.35
N GLY A 76 -9.41 4.65 -0.31
CA GLY A 76 -9.35 3.70 0.78
C GLY A 76 -9.89 2.35 0.35
N GLY A 77 -9.26 1.30 0.82
CA GLY A 77 -9.58 -0.02 0.34
C GLY A 77 -8.98 -1.15 1.13
N GLY A 78 -8.86 -2.29 0.47
CA GLY A 78 -8.30 -3.50 1.02
C GLY A 78 -7.29 -4.17 0.10
N GLN A 79 -6.42 -4.92 0.71
CA GLN A 79 -5.35 -5.63 0.03
C GLN A 79 -5.21 -7.06 0.53
N LEU A 80 -4.82 -7.93 -0.37
CA LEU A 80 -4.52 -9.34 -0.11
C LEU A 80 -3.26 -9.72 -0.86
N GLY A 81 -2.36 -10.45 -0.23
CA GLY A 81 -1.15 -10.89 -0.91
C GLY A 81 -0.49 -12.09 -0.26
N PHE A 82 0.57 -12.53 -0.90
CA PHE A 82 1.44 -13.60 -0.43
C PHE A 82 2.90 -13.21 -0.64
N ASN A 83 3.73 -13.45 0.36
CA ASN A 83 5.17 -13.27 0.31
C ASN A 83 5.89 -14.58 0.55
N TYR A 84 7.03 -14.72 -0.09
CA TYR A 84 7.99 -15.77 0.14
C TYR A 84 9.39 -15.19 0.32
N GLN A 85 10.01 -15.43 1.47
CA GLN A 85 11.33 -14.92 1.84
C GLN A 85 12.39 -15.99 1.60
N ILE A 86 13.48 -15.59 0.93
CA ILE A 86 14.66 -16.41 0.64
C ILE A 86 15.87 -15.65 1.17
N GLY A 87 16.32 -15.98 2.37
CA GLY A 87 17.38 -15.21 3.03
C GLY A 87 16.98 -13.76 3.26
N GLY A 88 17.73 -12.82 2.69
CA GLY A 88 17.43 -11.39 2.75
C GLY A 88 16.50 -10.87 1.65
N PHE A 89 16.05 -11.74 0.72
CA PHE A 89 15.17 -11.35 -0.37
C PHE A 89 13.74 -11.82 -0.14
N VAL A 90 12.77 -11.01 -0.56
CA VAL A 90 11.35 -11.35 -0.52
C VAL A 90 10.78 -11.16 -1.93
N ILE A 91 10.04 -12.16 -2.39
CA ILE A 91 9.22 -12.10 -3.58
C ILE A 91 7.77 -12.31 -3.19
N GLY A 92 6.85 -11.67 -3.88
CA GLY A 92 5.43 -11.79 -3.54
C GLY A 92 4.51 -11.35 -4.65
N VAL A 93 3.23 -11.55 -4.39
CA VAL A 93 2.13 -11.05 -5.22
C VAL A 93 1.12 -10.33 -4.34
N GLU A 94 0.52 -9.28 -4.86
CA GLU A 94 -0.46 -8.47 -4.14
C GLU A 94 -1.59 -8.07 -5.06
N GLY A 95 -2.82 -8.15 -4.57
CA GLY A 95 -4.00 -7.57 -5.17
C GLY A 95 -4.55 -6.48 -4.25
N ASN A 96 -4.89 -5.32 -4.83
CA ASN A 96 -5.51 -4.20 -4.16
C ASN A 96 -6.85 -3.87 -4.79
N PHE A 97 -7.79 -3.44 -3.95
CA PHE A 97 -9.06 -2.84 -4.37
C PHE A 97 -9.32 -1.59 -3.54
N ASP A 98 -9.39 -0.44 -4.20
CA ASP A 98 -9.55 0.86 -3.58
C ASP A 98 -10.79 1.56 -4.12
N TRP A 99 -11.64 2.08 -3.23
CA TRP A 99 -12.70 3.02 -3.58
C TRP A 99 -12.14 4.44 -3.65
N VAL A 100 -12.60 5.17 -4.65
CA VAL A 100 -12.29 6.59 -4.79
C VAL A 100 -13.43 7.38 -4.14
N VAL A 101 -13.14 8.04 -3.03
CA VAL A 101 -14.17 8.68 -2.20
C VAL A 101 -14.50 10.10 -2.66
N THR A 102 -13.53 10.80 -3.28
CA THR A 102 -13.70 12.18 -3.67
C THR A 102 -12.90 12.50 -4.94
N GLN A 103 -13.52 12.46 -6.11
CA GLN A 103 -12.95 13.07 -7.31
C GLN A 103 -14.07 13.65 -8.15
N ASN A 104 -14.21 14.96 -8.11
CA ASN A 104 -14.91 15.72 -9.14
C ASN A 104 -13.84 16.33 -10.04
N LEU A 105 -13.34 15.56 -11.02
CA LEU A 105 -12.49 16.10 -12.07
C LEU A 105 -13.37 16.94 -12.98
N HIS A 106 -13.26 18.25 -12.87
CA HIS A 106 -13.96 19.15 -13.76
C HIS A 106 -12.96 20.04 -14.50
N SER A 107 -13.13 20.11 -15.77
CA SER A 107 -12.43 21.05 -16.65
C SER A 107 -13.47 21.94 -17.32
N GLN A 108 -13.18 23.23 -17.40
CA GLN A 108 -14.06 24.18 -18.06
C GLN A 108 -13.30 24.88 -19.21
N VAL A 109 -13.94 24.98 -20.36
CA VAL A 109 -13.41 25.69 -21.49
C VAL A 109 -14.52 26.60 -22.10
N SER A 110 -14.18 27.83 -22.37
CA SER A 110 -15.06 28.75 -23.08
C SER A 110 -14.89 28.55 -24.58
N THR A 111 -15.98 28.19 -25.24
CA THR A 111 -16.06 27.99 -26.68
C THR A 111 -17.01 29.03 -27.33
N PRO A 112 -17.01 29.20 -28.65
CA PRO A 112 -17.97 30.08 -29.33
C PRO A 112 -19.43 29.69 -29.08
N VAL A 113 -19.71 28.45 -28.70
CA VAL A 113 -21.06 27.92 -28.42
C VAL A 113 -21.42 27.92 -26.94
N GLY A 114 -20.56 28.48 -26.10
CA GLY A 114 -20.77 28.59 -24.65
C GLY A 114 -19.62 27.95 -23.82
N THR A 115 -19.74 28.07 -22.50
CA THR A 115 -18.77 27.45 -21.58
C THR A 115 -19.13 25.96 -21.37
N ILE A 116 -18.24 25.10 -21.80
CA ILE A 116 -18.37 23.66 -21.67
C ILE A 116 -17.64 23.19 -20.41
N GLN A 117 -18.31 22.41 -19.56
CA GLN A 117 -17.74 21.77 -18.41
C GLN A 117 -17.74 20.26 -18.64
N ALA A 118 -16.59 19.62 -18.52
CA ALA A 118 -16.45 18.15 -18.49
C ALA A 118 -16.16 17.70 -17.06
N THR A 119 -16.92 16.73 -16.57
CA THR A 119 -16.73 16.11 -15.24
C THR A 119 -16.55 14.63 -15.41
N SER A 120 -15.55 14.07 -14.75
CA SER A 120 -15.29 12.62 -14.69
C SER A 120 -15.18 12.18 -13.24
N ASN A 121 -15.76 11.01 -12.92
CA ASN A 121 -15.65 10.41 -11.60
C ASN A 121 -15.12 8.98 -11.75
N ASP A 122 -13.89 8.74 -11.25
CA ASP A 122 -13.39 7.39 -11.05
C ASP A 122 -14.05 6.81 -9.79
N THR A 123 -14.48 5.57 -9.86
CA THR A 123 -15.27 4.93 -8.80
C THR A 123 -14.42 3.97 -7.97
N TYR A 124 -13.55 3.22 -8.63
CA TYR A 124 -12.65 2.28 -7.99
C TYR A 124 -11.36 2.11 -8.78
N ILE A 125 -10.32 1.72 -8.08
CA ILE A 125 -9.03 1.34 -8.63
C ILE A 125 -8.72 -0.07 -8.12
N THR A 126 -8.38 -0.98 -9.03
CA THR A 126 -7.96 -2.34 -8.69
C THR A 126 -6.59 -2.59 -9.29
N THR A 127 -5.71 -3.21 -8.54
CA THR A 127 -4.36 -3.56 -9.01
C THR A 127 -4.03 -5.01 -8.70
N ALA A 128 -3.20 -5.61 -9.56
CA ALA A 128 -2.59 -6.90 -9.31
C ALA A 128 -1.12 -6.83 -9.71
N ALA A 129 -0.21 -7.08 -8.79
CA ALA A 129 1.22 -6.87 -8.98
C ALA A 129 2.06 -7.99 -8.39
N ALA A 130 3.21 -8.25 -9.01
CA ALA A 130 4.33 -8.92 -8.37
C ALA A 130 5.15 -7.88 -7.61
N ARG A 131 5.73 -8.27 -6.47
CA ARG A 131 6.65 -7.44 -5.69
C ARG A 131 7.93 -8.19 -5.36
N VAL A 132 9.05 -7.48 -5.36
CA VAL A 132 10.37 -8.00 -5.06
C VAL A 132 11.17 -6.96 -4.29
N GLY A 133 11.91 -7.41 -3.28
CA GLY A 133 12.72 -6.49 -2.50
C GLY A 133 13.60 -7.17 -1.47
N ALA A 134 14.18 -6.36 -0.60
CA ALA A 134 15.10 -6.79 0.44
C ALA A 134 14.46 -6.62 1.83
N ALA A 135 14.59 -7.65 2.65
CA ALA A 135 14.20 -7.65 4.04
C ALA A 135 15.44 -7.54 4.93
N VAL A 136 15.45 -6.55 5.81
CA VAL A 136 16.48 -6.35 6.84
C VAL A 136 15.79 -6.20 8.17
N ASP A 137 15.95 -7.17 9.06
CA ASP A 137 15.24 -7.25 10.33
C ASP A 137 13.72 -7.11 10.16
N HIS A 138 13.16 -6.04 10.67
CA HIS A 138 11.73 -5.74 10.62
C HIS A 138 11.33 -4.84 9.45
N TRP A 139 12.26 -4.52 8.53
CA TRP A 139 12.01 -3.67 7.38
C TRP A 139 12.03 -4.46 6.09
N PHE A 140 11.07 -4.18 5.23
CA PHE A 140 10.98 -4.72 3.88
C PHE A 140 10.86 -3.57 2.89
N LEU A 141 11.89 -3.37 2.08
CA LEU A 141 11.91 -2.40 0.97
C LEU A 141 11.67 -3.15 -0.32
N TYR A 142 10.72 -2.70 -1.13
CA TYR A 142 10.35 -3.41 -2.35
C TYR A 142 9.99 -2.48 -3.50
N ALA A 143 10.14 -3.02 -4.71
CA ALA A 143 9.50 -2.53 -5.91
C ALA A 143 8.38 -3.48 -6.32
N LYS A 144 7.37 -2.95 -7.00
CA LYS A 144 6.28 -3.76 -7.54
C LYS A 144 5.94 -3.35 -8.97
N GLY A 145 5.37 -4.29 -9.73
CA GLY A 145 4.92 -4.05 -11.10
C GLY A 145 3.82 -5.02 -11.49
N GLY A 146 2.88 -4.53 -12.30
CA GLY A 146 1.73 -5.35 -12.66
C GLY A 146 0.70 -4.63 -13.51
N GLY A 147 -0.55 -5.07 -13.40
CA GLY A 147 -1.73 -4.51 -14.05
C GLY A 147 -2.55 -3.63 -13.12
N ALA A 148 -3.21 -2.65 -13.71
CA ALA A 148 -4.13 -1.75 -13.04
C ALA A 148 -5.43 -1.63 -13.84
N TRP A 149 -6.57 -1.55 -13.14
CA TRP A 149 -7.90 -1.38 -13.70
C TRP A 149 -8.61 -0.27 -12.95
N VAL A 150 -9.16 0.68 -13.70
CA VAL A 150 -9.90 1.81 -13.14
C VAL A 150 -11.31 1.80 -13.74
N GLY A 151 -12.29 1.66 -12.87
CA GLY A 151 -13.68 1.81 -13.22
C GLY A 151 -14.11 3.26 -13.13
N ASN A 152 -14.74 3.78 -14.18
CA ASN A 152 -15.37 5.08 -14.16
C ASN A 152 -16.83 5.01 -14.61
N ASN A 153 -17.64 5.95 -14.11
CA ASN A 153 -19.05 6.10 -14.49
C ASN A 153 -19.25 6.89 -15.78
N GLY A 154 -18.15 7.13 -16.52
CA GLY A 154 -18.15 7.94 -17.73
C GLY A 154 -18.03 9.44 -17.46
N PHE A 155 -17.93 10.18 -18.55
CA PHE A 155 -17.87 11.64 -18.51
C PHE A 155 -19.27 12.22 -18.51
N THR A 156 -19.48 13.28 -17.74
CA THR A 156 -20.60 14.18 -17.85
C THR A 156 -20.11 15.46 -18.49
N VAL A 157 -20.71 15.86 -19.61
CA VAL A 157 -20.41 17.13 -20.28
C VAL A 157 -21.62 18.02 -20.21
N THR A 158 -21.42 19.21 -19.68
CA THR A 158 -22.49 20.20 -19.49
C THR A 158 -22.10 21.52 -20.16
N ASN A 159 -22.98 22.06 -20.99
CA ASN A 159 -22.87 23.43 -21.46
C ASN A 159 -23.52 24.36 -20.41
N LEU A 160 -22.70 25.09 -19.68
CA LEU A 160 -23.16 25.98 -18.60
C LEU A 160 -23.99 27.16 -19.10
N THR A 161 -23.89 27.51 -20.39
CA THR A 161 -24.65 28.62 -21.00
C THR A 161 -26.07 28.20 -21.36
N THR A 162 -26.25 26.96 -21.85
CA THR A 162 -27.54 26.43 -22.27
C THR A 162 -28.17 25.44 -21.30
N SER A 163 -27.43 25.06 -20.25
CA SER A 163 -27.79 24.01 -19.30
C SER A 163 -28.00 22.60 -19.95
N ALA A 164 -27.59 22.43 -21.19
CA ALA A 164 -27.62 21.12 -21.84
C ALA A 164 -26.55 20.23 -21.26
N SER A 165 -26.92 18.98 -20.88
CA SER A 165 -26.01 18.02 -20.23
C SER A 165 -26.17 16.65 -20.85
N ILE A 166 -25.06 15.92 -21.03
CA ILE A 166 -25.01 14.53 -21.41
C ILE A 166 -24.17 13.79 -20.36
N THR A 167 -24.69 12.70 -19.83
CA THR A 167 -24.07 11.90 -18.78
C THR A 167 -23.75 10.49 -19.28
N GLY A 168 -22.77 9.84 -18.65
CA GLY A 168 -22.43 8.45 -18.91
C GLY A 168 -21.67 8.20 -20.21
N LEU A 169 -21.09 9.26 -20.80
CA LEU A 169 -20.26 9.11 -21.98
C LEU A 169 -19.04 8.23 -21.66
N ASN A 170 -18.87 7.13 -22.42
CA ASN A 170 -17.72 6.24 -22.30
C ASN A 170 -17.52 5.61 -20.90
N SER A 171 -18.63 5.23 -20.24
CA SER A 171 -18.54 4.43 -19.01
C SER A 171 -17.89 3.07 -19.31
N ARG A 172 -16.74 2.81 -18.71
CA ARG A 172 -16.00 1.55 -18.91
C ARG A 172 -14.92 1.37 -17.84
N THR A 173 -14.40 0.14 -17.76
CA THR A 173 -13.16 -0.15 -17.03
C THR A 173 -11.97 0.04 -17.97
N ASN A 174 -11.04 0.89 -17.59
CA ASN A 174 -9.80 1.10 -18.31
C ASN A 174 -8.72 0.24 -17.69
N SER A 175 -7.96 -0.49 -18.53
CA SER A 175 -6.82 -1.27 -18.12
C SER A 175 -5.51 -0.55 -18.41
N GLY A 176 -4.52 -0.75 -17.56
CA GLY A 176 -3.21 -0.14 -17.66
C GLY A 176 -2.15 -0.96 -16.96
N TRP A 177 -0.97 -0.41 -16.84
CA TRP A 177 0.15 -0.99 -16.13
C TRP A 177 0.40 -0.21 -14.82
N LEU A 178 1.06 -0.89 -13.89
CA LEU A 178 1.46 -0.37 -12.58
C LEU A 178 2.95 -0.54 -12.41
N ALA A 179 3.60 0.49 -11.91
CA ALA A 179 4.94 0.40 -11.32
C ALA A 179 4.95 1.19 -10.01
N GLY A 180 5.53 0.62 -8.97
CA GLY A 180 5.54 1.24 -7.66
C GLY A 180 6.68 0.77 -6.79
N PHE A 181 6.80 1.40 -5.64
CA PHE A 181 7.75 1.01 -4.59
C PHE A 181 7.15 1.29 -3.22
N GLY A 182 7.65 0.57 -2.24
CA GLY A 182 7.17 0.74 -0.88
C GLY A 182 8.16 0.29 0.16
N VAL A 183 7.85 0.67 1.39
CA VAL A 183 8.50 0.20 2.59
C VAL A 183 7.45 -0.34 3.54
N GLU A 184 7.71 -1.51 4.10
CA GLU A 184 6.85 -2.16 5.07
C GLU A 184 7.63 -2.43 6.35
N TRP A 185 7.04 -2.13 7.50
CA TRP A 185 7.63 -2.29 8.81
C TRP A 185 6.82 -3.26 9.65
N ALA A 186 7.46 -4.32 10.14
CA ALA A 186 6.86 -5.28 11.05
C ALA A 186 6.79 -4.70 12.46
N LEU A 187 5.58 -4.33 12.90
CA LEU A 187 5.30 -3.82 14.24
C LEU A 187 5.33 -4.94 15.28
N THR A 188 4.81 -6.08 14.89
CA THR A 188 4.79 -7.32 15.69
C THR A 188 5.01 -8.51 14.74
N ARG A 189 4.94 -9.74 15.26
CA ARG A 189 5.06 -10.95 14.43
C ARG A 189 3.98 -11.06 13.33
N ASN A 190 2.82 -10.42 13.53
CA ASN A 190 1.69 -10.56 12.63
C ASN A 190 1.21 -9.24 12.04
N TRP A 191 1.60 -8.10 12.60
CA TRP A 191 1.12 -6.82 12.15
C TRP A 191 2.21 -6.02 11.48
N THR A 192 1.92 -5.50 10.31
CA THR A 192 2.85 -4.65 9.55
C THR A 192 2.18 -3.34 9.15
N LEU A 193 2.99 -2.30 9.06
CA LEU A 193 2.62 -0.99 8.53
C LEU A 193 3.38 -0.78 7.24
N LYS A 194 2.70 -0.41 6.15
CA LYS A 194 3.35 -0.12 4.87
C LYS A 194 3.09 1.32 4.43
N PHE A 195 4.07 1.90 3.77
CA PHE A 195 3.94 3.09 2.94
C PHE A 195 4.30 2.71 1.51
N GLU A 196 3.46 3.12 0.55
CA GLU A 196 3.59 2.73 -0.84
C GLU A 196 3.30 3.92 -1.75
N TYR A 197 4.07 4.01 -2.83
CA TYR A 197 3.83 4.92 -3.93
C TYR A 197 3.70 4.13 -5.22
N ASP A 198 2.60 4.36 -5.93
CA ASP A 198 2.28 3.69 -7.18
C ASP A 198 2.06 4.70 -8.30
N TYR A 199 2.62 4.39 -9.45
CA TYR A 199 2.34 5.06 -10.71
C TYR A 199 1.58 4.10 -11.63
N LEU A 200 0.38 4.50 -12.05
CA LEU A 200 -0.47 3.76 -12.96
C LEU A 200 -0.48 4.49 -14.31
N GLY A 201 -0.12 3.79 -15.38
CA GLY A 201 -0.14 4.33 -16.75
C GLY A 201 -1.21 3.64 -17.59
N PHE A 202 -2.01 4.42 -18.32
CA PHE A 202 -3.10 3.92 -19.16
C PHE A 202 -2.87 4.30 -20.62
N ASN A 203 -3.38 3.45 -21.53
CA ASN A 203 -3.31 3.72 -22.96
C ASN A 203 -4.24 4.89 -23.34
N ASN A 204 -3.82 5.64 -24.36
CA ASN A 204 -4.65 6.64 -24.99
C ASN A 204 -5.84 5.97 -25.68
N PHE A 205 -6.97 6.64 -25.70
CA PHE A 205 -8.16 6.16 -26.40
C PHE A 205 -8.96 7.33 -26.98
N ASN A 206 -9.65 7.03 -28.07
CA ASN A 206 -10.54 7.97 -28.74
C ASN A 206 -11.98 7.57 -28.47
N PHE A 207 -12.85 8.52 -28.31
CA PHE A 207 -14.29 8.30 -28.27
C PHE A 207 -15.04 9.37 -29.05
N ALA A 208 -16.06 8.92 -29.78
CA ALA A 208 -16.96 9.82 -30.50
C ALA A 208 -18.02 10.33 -29.55
N VAL A 209 -18.37 11.62 -29.69
CA VAL A 209 -19.49 12.19 -28.97
C VAL A 209 -20.79 12.01 -29.74
N PRO A 210 -21.94 11.86 -29.05
CA PRO A 210 -23.23 11.78 -29.68
C PRO A 210 -23.51 13.02 -30.53
N PRO A 211 -24.19 12.89 -31.71
CA PRO A 211 -24.50 13.99 -32.58
C PRO A 211 -25.66 14.86 -32.05
N THR A 212 -25.65 15.15 -30.76
CA THR A 212 -26.70 15.92 -30.07
C THR A 212 -26.06 17.07 -29.29
N ALA A 213 -26.79 18.20 -29.22
CA ALA A 213 -26.32 19.35 -28.45
C ALA A 213 -25.87 18.88 -27.00
N PRO A 214 -24.76 19.43 -26.48
CA PRO A 214 -24.03 20.60 -26.94
C PRO A 214 -22.89 20.34 -27.94
N PHE A 215 -22.80 19.15 -28.53
CA PHE A 215 -21.70 18.75 -29.40
C PHE A 215 -22.02 18.94 -30.88
N ILE A 216 -20.96 19.01 -31.69
CA ILE A 216 -21.03 19.07 -33.13
C ILE A 216 -20.99 17.61 -33.66
N PRO A 217 -21.88 17.23 -34.60
CA PRO A 217 -21.87 15.88 -35.19
C PRO A 217 -20.50 15.56 -35.82
N GLY A 218 -19.96 14.36 -35.48
CA GLY A 218 -18.68 13.87 -36.00
C GLY A 218 -17.44 14.27 -35.19
N ASP A 219 -17.65 14.96 -34.09
CA ASP A 219 -16.55 15.29 -33.15
C ASP A 219 -16.07 14.07 -32.41
N THR A 220 -14.75 14.02 -32.15
CA THR A 220 -14.09 12.96 -31.37
C THR A 220 -13.13 13.57 -30.38
N PHE A 221 -13.11 12.96 -29.18
CA PHE A 221 -12.15 13.33 -28.14
C PHE A 221 -11.08 12.26 -28.03
N THR A 222 -9.84 12.68 -27.89
CA THR A 222 -8.69 11.82 -27.60
C THR A 222 -8.24 12.05 -26.16
N SER A 223 -8.26 10.99 -25.37
CA SER A 223 -7.66 10.98 -24.03
C SER A 223 -6.17 10.66 -24.15
N ASN A 224 -5.32 11.58 -23.73
CA ASN A 224 -3.86 11.48 -23.85
C ASN A 224 -3.20 11.40 -22.48
N ASN A 225 -2.12 10.59 -22.40
CA ASN A 225 -1.22 10.50 -21.24
C ASN A 225 -1.94 10.30 -19.90
N ARG A 226 -3.03 9.53 -19.90
CA ARG A 226 -3.76 9.26 -18.67
C ARG A 226 -2.89 8.46 -17.71
N ASN A 227 -2.66 9.01 -16.54
CA ASN A 227 -1.95 8.36 -15.46
C ASN A 227 -2.64 8.66 -14.13
N ILE A 228 -2.33 7.84 -13.11
CA ILE A 228 -2.74 8.08 -11.74
C ILE A 228 -1.52 7.83 -10.85
N GLN A 229 -1.21 8.79 -10.00
CA GLN A 229 -0.19 8.66 -8.98
C GLN A 229 -0.88 8.44 -7.64
N MET A 230 -0.50 7.41 -6.90
CA MET A 230 -1.10 7.07 -5.63
C MET A 230 -0.03 7.05 -4.54
N ALA A 231 -0.37 7.58 -3.37
CA ALA A 231 0.42 7.43 -2.17
C ALA A 231 -0.49 6.87 -1.06
N GLN A 232 -0.10 5.75 -0.48
CA GLN A 232 -0.94 4.97 0.43
C GLN A 232 -0.20 4.59 1.71
N LEU A 233 -0.95 4.59 2.82
CA LEU A 233 -0.60 3.93 4.06
C LEU A 233 -1.45 2.68 4.20
N GLY A 234 -0.81 1.53 4.41
CA GLY A 234 -1.48 0.25 4.58
C GLY A 234 -1.14 -0.38 5.92
N PHE A 235 -2.10 -1.14 6.44
CA PHE A 235 -1.93 -1.92 7.65
C PHE A 235 -2.33 -3.36 7.36
N ASN A 236 -1.39 -4.31 7.57
CA ASN A 236 -1.58 -5.71 7.20
C ASN A 236 -1.55 -6.61 8.43
N PHE A 237 -2.33 -7.68 8.37
CA PHE A 237 -2.18 -8.84 9.21
C PHE A 237 -1.54 -9.97 8.40
N LEU A 238 -0.34 -10.37 8.82
CA LEU A 238 0.44 -11.45 8.20
C LEU A 238 0.14 -12.77 8.91
N PHE A 239 -0.39 -13.74 8.18
CA PHE A 239 -0.49 -15.13 8.59
C PHE A 239 0.87 -15.78 8.31
N ASN A 240 1.78 -15.69 9.29
CA ASN A 240 3.15 -16.14 9.14
C ASN A 240 3.19 -17.67 8.95
N LEU A 241 3.73 -18.14 7.83
CA LEU A 241 3.91 -19.54 7.48
C LEU A 241 5.38 -19.98 7.62
N GLY A 242 6.26 -19.04 7.98
CA GLY A 242 7.67 -19.31 8.28
C GLY A 242 7.82 -19.79 9.73
N TYR A 243 8.52 -20.87 9.91
CA TYR A 243 8.90 -21.46 11.19
C TYR A 243 10.10 -20.73 11.80
#